data_5d1b3da391bb92045a593ab54a7f9cbe
#
_entry.id   5d1b3da391bb92045a593ab54a7f9cbe
#
_cell.length_a   1.000
_cell.length_b   1.000
_cell.length_c   1.000
_cell.angle_alpha   90.00
_cell.angle_beta   90.00
_cell.angle_gamma   90.00
#
_symmetry.space_group_name_H-M   'P 1'
#
loop_
_entity.id
_entity.type
_entity.pdbx_description
1 polymer ?
#
loop_
_entity_poly.entity_id
_entity_poly.type
_entity_poly.pdbx_seq_one_letter_code
_entity_poly.pdbx_strand_id
1 'polypeptide(L)'
;MLPTVASIFDPLPHDVDAEHLLRLRCDSQSLHFYGDISHFIARRVTGPETLSLLDVGSRTGAGTALLRLLHHPGAFTRLKFDPVVGLDLDPTLEKIVSHEFKDISAICEDIFNLSENSYDLVICSHTIEHLPEIEPFIAQLERIARRYVVLACPINERSPASDGHIQIISPERLENLGYKDLEIYNSFHFHNGQCGIAIKNI
;
A
#
# COMPACT_ATOMS: atom_id res chain seq x y z
N MET A 1 -9.04 12.40 -18.06
CA MET A 1 -7.79 13.21 -18.16
C MET A 1 -6.71 12.40 -17.48
N LEU A 2 -5.54 12.21 -18.10
CA LEU A 2 -4.44 11.49 -17.46
C LEU A 2 -3.96 12.29 -16.24
N PRO A 3 -3.72 11.66 -15.08
CA PRO A 3 -3.09 12.34 -13.96
C PRO A 3 -1.69 12.83 -14.38
N THR A 4 -1.34 14.01 -13.99
CA THR A 4 0.02 14.55 -14.25
C THR A 4 0.90 14.23 -13.05
N VAL A 5 2.19 14.05 -13.29
CA VAL A 5 3.18 13.89 -12.21
C VAL A 5 3.10 15.05 -11.22
N ALA A 6 2.83 16.26 -11.69
CA ALA A 6 2.62 17.43 -10.84
C ALA A 6 1.50 17.25 -9.80
N SER A 7 0.42 16.50 -10.13
CA SER A 7 -0.68 16.27 -9.17
C SER A 7 -0.29 15.43 -7.96
N ILE A 8 0.81 14.68 -8.06
CA ILE A 8 1.35 13.88 -6.93
C ILE A 8 2.41 14.67 -6.15
N PHE A 9 3.12 15.56 -6.85
CA PHE A 9 4.26 16.30 -6.30
C PHE A 9 4.01 17.81 -6.16
N ASP A 10 2.74 18.22 -6.07
CA ASP A 10 2.43 19.63 -5.84
C ASP A 10 3.18 20.14 -4.60
N PRO A 11 3.84 21.29 -4.71
CA PRO A 11 4.61 21.84 -3.60
C PRO A 11 3.68 22.13 -2.42
N LEU A 12 4.10 21.70 -1.23
CA LEU A 12 3.39 22.01 -0.01
C LEU A 12 3.42 23.54 0.24
N PRO A 13 2.42 24.08 0.93
CA PRO A 13 2.41 25.48 1.36
C PRO A 13 3.70 25.85 2.09
N HIS A 14 4.14 27.07 1.94
CA HIS A 14 5.40 27.56 2.53
C HIS A 14 5.44 27.60 4.06
N ASP A 15 4.26 27.61 4.70
CA ASP A 15 4.14 27.52 6.17
C ASP A 15 4.00 26.06 6.59
N VAL A 16 5.14 25.38 6.67
CA VAL A 16 5.20 23.93 6.98
C VAL A 16 5.26 23.78 8.49
N ASP A 17 4.14 23.37 9.10
CA ASP A 17 4.09 22.96 10.49
C ASP A 17 4.58 21.50 10.68
N ALA A 18 4.57 21.01 11.91
CA ALA A 18 5.04 19.68 12.23
C ALA A 18 4.23 18.57 11.54
N GLU A 19 2.94 18.79 11.30
CA GLU A 19 2.06 17.85 10.61
C GLU A 19 2.43 17.76 9.14
N HIS A 20 2.68 18.89 8.47
CA HIS A 20 3.15 18.92 7.10
C HIS A 20 4.53 18.26 6.93
N LEU A 21 5.46 18.47 7.86
CA LEU A 21 6.76 17.82 7.84
C LEU A 21 6.64 16.30 7.98
N LEU A 22 5.75 15.82 8.84
CA LEU A 22 5.47 14.40 8.98
C LEU A 22 4.88 13.82 7.69
N ARG A 23 3.94 14.53 7.08
CA ARG A 23 3.34 14.15 5.80
C ARG A 23 4.40 14.03 4.70
N LEU A 24 5.26 15.04 4.53
CA LEU A 24 6.36 15.00 3.55
C LEU A 24 7.24 13.77 3.71
N ARG A 25 7.60 13.46 4.93
CA ARG A 25 8.41 12.27 5.23
C ARG A 25 7.67 10.98 4.84
N CYS A 26 6.39 10.89 5.18
CA CYS A 26 5.58 9.71 4.88
C CYS A 26 5.35 9.56 3.38
N ASP A 27 5.06 10.65 2.67
CA ASP A 27 4.85 10.63 1.22
C ASP A 27 6.11 10.15 0.49
N SER A 28 7.28 10.68 0.85
CA SER A 28 8.55 10.26 0.26
C SER A 28 8.82 8.78 0.46
N GLN A 29 8.62 8.29 1.68
CA GLN A 29 8.81 6.87 2.00
C GLN A 29 7.81 5.99 1.22
N SER A 30 6.53 6.37 1.21
CA SER A 30 5.49 5.66 0.48
C SER A 30 5.80 5.54 -1.02
N LEU A 31 6.21 6.62 -1.67
CA LEU A 31 6.53 6.61 -3.10
C LEU A 31 7.58 5.56 -3.47
N HIS A 32 8.60 5.37 -2.62
CA HIS A 32 9.61 4.34 -2.85
C HIS A 32 9.04 2.92 -2.71
N PHE A 33 8.34 2.64 -1.61
CA PHE A 33 7.77 1.31 -1.38
C PHE A 33 6.73 0.94 -2.43
N TYR A 34 5.87 1.87 -2.82
CA TYR A 34 4.84 1.62 -3.83
C TYR A 34 5.40 1.51 -5.25
N GLY A 35 6.55 2.11 -5.53
CA GLY A 35 7.31 1.84 -6.74
C GLY A 35 7.74 0.38 -6.83
N ASP A 36 8.28 -0.18 -5.74
CA ASP A 36 8.68 -1.59 -5.65
C ASP A 36 7.45 -2.52 -5.76
N ILE A 37 6.35 -2.20 -5.08
CA ILE A 37 5.09 -2.95 -5.16
C ILE A 37 4.54 -2.95 -6.59
N SER A 38 4.52 -1.80 -7.27
CA SER A 38 4.09 -1.70 -8.67
C SER A 38 4.90 -2.64 -9.57
N HIS A 39 6.21 -2.62 -9.42
CA HIS A 39 7.11 -3.48 -10.19
C HIS A 39 6.89 -4.97 -9.90
N PHE A 40 6.70 -5.31 -8.63
CA PHE A 40 6.43 -6.67 -8.19
C PHE A 40 5.12 -7.21 -8.78
N ILE A 41 4.01 -6.46 -8.67
CA ILE A 41 2.70 -6.89 -9.16
C ILE A 41 2.70 -7.02 -10.68
N ALA A 42 3.31 -6.07 -11.41
CA ALA A 42 3.33 -6.06 -12.87
C ALA A 42 4.03 -7.31 -13.47
N ARG A 43 4.91 -7.95 -12.73
CA ARG A 43 5.58 -9.21 -13.12
C ARG A 43 4.75 -10.46 -12.85
N ARG A 44 3.76 -10.39 -11.95
CA ARG A 44 2.99 -11.53 -11.45
C ARG A 44 1.56 -11.56 -11.97
N VAL A 45 0.93 -10.42 -12.05
CA VAL A 45 -0.40 -10.29 -12.65
C VAL A 45 -0.21 -10.11 -14.17
N THR A 46 -0.32 -11.21 -14.90
CA THR A 46 -0.06 -11.25 -16.34
C THR A 46 -1.35 -11.10 -17.14
N GLY A 47 -1.31 -10.31 -18.18
CA GLY A 47 -2.45 -10.11 -19.08
C GLY A 47 -2.95 -8.66 -19.10
N PRO A 48 -3.78 -8.32 -20.08
CA PRO A 48 -4.45 -7.02 -20.11
C PRO A 48 -5.63 -7.05 -19.15
N GLU A 49 -5.44 -6.56 -17.93
CA GLU A 49 -6.47 -6.57 -16.89
C GLU A 49 -6.69 -5.17 -16.33
N THR A 50 -7.95 -4.90 -15.95
CA THR A 50 -8.32 -3.75 -15.12
C THR A 50 -8.84 -4.31 -13.80
N LEU A 51 -8.19 -3.96 -12.70
CA LEU A 51 -8.51 -4.43 -11.36
C LEU A 51 -8.98 -3.25 -10.49
N SER A 52 -10.02 -3.48 -9.72
CA SER A 52 -10.35 -2.60 -8.60
C SER A 52 -9.34 -2.81 -7.47
N LEU A 53 -8.80 -1.71 -6.93
CA LEU A 53 -7.75 -1.72 -5.92
C LEU A 53 -8.25 -1.12 -4.61
N LEU A 54 -8.01 -1.82 -3.50
CA LEU A 54 -8.03 -1.28 -2.14
C LEU A 54 -6.63 -1.27 -1.57
N ASP A 55 -6.20 -0.13 -1.06
CA ASP A 55 -4.93 0.06 -0.37
C ASP A 55 -5.19 0.30 1.11
N VAL A 56 -4.80 -0.65 1.97
CA VAL A 56 -5.12 -0.67 3.40
C VAL A 56 -3.93 -0.18 4.22
N GLY A 57 -4.17 0.83 5.08
CA GLY A 57 -3.12 1.55 5.78
C GLY A 57 -2.44 2.57 4.86
N SER A 58 -3.21 3.21 3.97
CA SER A 58 -2.68 4.08 2.91
C SER A 58 -2.16 5.44 3.42
N ARG A 59 -2.41 5.78 4.68
CA ARG A 59 -1.90 6.93 5.44
C ARG A 59 -2.14 8.28 4.76
N THR A 60 -1.27 8.72 3.86
CA THR A 60 -1.40 9.99 3.12
C THR A 60 -2.06 9.82 1.76
N GLY A 61 -2.18 8.59 1.27
CA GLY A 61 -2.68 8.28 -0.07
C GLY A 61 -1.66 8.49 -1.19
N ALA A 62 -0.45 8.98 -0.90
CA ALA A 62 0.56 9.25 -1.93
C ALA A 62 1.00 7.97 -2.66
N GLY A 63 1.21 6.87 -1.93
CA GLY A 63 1.53 5.57 -2.53
C GLY A 63 0.39 5.03 -3.39
N THR A 64 -0.84 5.13 -2.89
CA THR A 64 -2.07 4.78 -3.62
C THR A 64 -2.20 5.58 -4.91
N ALA A 65 -1.96 6.89 -4.86
CA ALA A 65 -1.98 7.77 -6.02
C ALA A 65 -0.88 7.43 -7.04
N LEU A 66 0.32 7.05 -6.57
CA LEU A 66 1.39 6.58 -7.44
C LEU A 66 0.99 5.30 -8.19
N LEU A 67 0.39 4.32 -7.52
CA LEU A 67 -0.12 3.11 -8.18
C LEU A 67 -1.17 3.46 -9.24
N ARG A 68 -2.11 4.36 -8.91
CA ARG A 68 -3.10 4.85 -9.86
C ARG A 68 -2.45 5.51 -11.08
N LEU A 69 -1.42 6.32 -10.88
CA LEU A 69 -0.70 6.97 -11.97
C LEU A 69 0.00 5.95 -12.88
N LEU A 70 0.76 5.02 -12.30
CA LEU A 70 1.53 4.03 -13.04
C LEU A 70 0.64 3.04 -13.81
N HIS A 71 -0.54 2.73 -13.26
CA HIS A 71 -1.51 1.77 -13.81
C HIS A 71 -2.83 2.43 -14.21
N HIS A 72 -2.78 3.70 -14.62
CA HIS A 72 -3.96 4.44 -15.07
C HIS A 72 -4.61 3.77 -16.30
N PRO A 73 -5.96 3.74 -16.41
CA PRO A 73 -6.66 3.17 -17.58
C PRO A 73 -6.17 3.69 -18.92
N GLY A 74 -5.76 4.95 -18.99
CA GLY A 74 -5.19 5.55 -20.19
C GLY A 74 -3.68 5.36 -20.38
N ALA A 75 -2.96 4.70 -19.45
CA ALA A 75 -1.54 4.43 -19.60
C ALA A 75 -1.29 3.27 -20.58
N PHE A 76 -0.06 3.14 -21.10
CA PHE A 76 0.32 2.03 -21.99
C PHE A 76 0.68 0.73 -21.27
N THR A 77 0.51 0.69 -19.94
CA THR A 77 0.71 -0.53 -19.13
C THR A 77 -0.39 -1.57 -19.42
N ARG A 78 -0.08 -2.84 -19.31
CA ARG A 78 -1.07 -3.93 -19.52
C ARG A 78 -2.03 -4.05 -18.34
N LEU A 79 -1.50 -3.94 -17.12
CA LEU A 79 -2.26 -3.94 -15.88
C LEU A 79 -2.76 -2.51 -15.60
N LYS A 80 -4.03 -2.40 -15.27
CA LYS A 80 -4.72 -1.14 -14.93
C LYS A 80 -5.35 -1.25 -13.56
N PHE A 81 -5.45 -0.13 -12.84
CA PHE A 81 -6.21 -0.06 -11.59
C PHE A 81 -7.35 0.94 -11.72
N ASP A 82 -8.59 0.47 -11.58
CA ASP A 82 -9.81 1.28 -11.62
C ASP A 82 -11.02 0.52 -11.04
N PRO A 83 -11.73 1.03 -10.02
CA PRO A 83 -11.38 2.17 -9.18
C PRO A 83 -10.20 1.89 -8.25
N VAL A 84 -9.62 2.95 -7.69
CA VAL A 84 -8.54 2.88 -6.68
C VAL A 84 -8.99 3.61 -5.42
N VAL A 85 -8.92 2.93 -4.30
CA VAL A 85 -9.39 3.41 -3.00
C VAL A 85 -8.30 3.22 -1.95
N GLY A 86 -7.98 4.29 -1.21
CA GLY A 86 -7.19 4.22 0.00
C GLY A 86 -8.07 4.05 1.23
N LEU A 87 -7.69 3.20 2.16
CA LEU A 87 -8.34 2.99 3.45
C LEU A 87 -7.37 3.25 4.58
N ASP A 88 -7.80 4.01 5.57
CA ASP A 88 -7.07 4.20 6.82
C ASP A 88 -8.05 4.45 7.97
N LEU A 89 -7.60 4.26 9.21
CA LEU A 89 -8.34 4.67 10.40
C LEU A 89 -8.17 6.16 10.69
N ASP A 90 -7.11 6.78 10.15
CA ASP A 90 -6.85 8.21 10.31
C ASP A 90 -7.68 9.03 9.33
N PRO A 91 -8.61 9.89 9.83
CA PRO A 91 -9.44 10.74 8.97
C PRO A 91 -8.64 11.79 8.17
N THR A 92 -7.35 11.96 8.48
CA THR A 92 -6.45 12.84 7.71
C THR A 92 -6.32 12.38 6.26
N LEU A 93 -6.42 11.07 6.00
CA LEU A 93 -6.39 10.51 4.65
C LEU A 93 -7.45 11.15 3.74
N GLU A 94 -8.71 11.19 4.17
CA GLU A 94 -9.80 11.74 3.35
C GLU A 94 -9.56 13.21 3.00
N LYS A 95 -9.03 13.99 3.94
CA LYS A 95 -8.68 15.40 3.72
C LYS A 95 -7.59 15.55 2.68
N ILE A 96 -6.49 14.81 2.81
CA ILE A 96 -5.36 14.87 1.88
C ILE A 96 -5.84 14.46 0.48
N VAL A 97 -6.48 13.31 0.37
CA VAL A 97 -6.94 12.77 -0.92
C VAL A 97 -7.90 13.73 -1.62
N SER A 98 -8.85 14.31 -0.88
CA SER A 98 -9.80 15.26 -1.49
C SER A 98 -9.13 16.51 -2.06
N HIS A 99 -8.02 16.95 -1.48
CA HIS A 99 -7.29 18.15 -1.92
C HIS A 99 -6.26 17.85 -3.02
N GLU A 100 -5.54 16.74 -2.92
CA GLU A 100 -4.33 16.52 -3.69
C GLU A 100 -4.47 15.46 -4.78
N PHE A 101 -5.29 14.44 -4.57
CA PHE A 101 -5.35 13.28 -5.47
C PHE A 101 -6.74 13.12 -6.10
N LYS A 102 -6.89 13.52 -7.36
CA LYS A 102 -8.20 13.56 -8.03
C LYS A 102 -8.68 12.19 -8.55
N ASP A 103 -7.78 11.26 -8.78
CA ASP A 103 -8.07 9.99 -9.46
C ASP A 103 -8.12 8.80 -8.50
N ILE A 104 -8.12 9.05 -7.19
CA ILE A 104 -8.33 8.06 -6.15
C ILE A 104 -9.42 8.51 -5.19
N SER A 105 -10.01 7.57 -4.49
CA SER A 105 -10.93 7.84 -3.38
C SER A 105 -10.29 7.43 -2.05
N ALA A 106 -10.80 7.97 -0.96
CA ALA A 106 -10.40 7.59 0.39
C ALA A 106 -11.60 7.18 1.23
N ILE A 107 -11.37 6.26 2.15
CA ILE A 107 -12.35 5.80 3.15
C ILE A 107 -11.65 5.79 4.51
N CYS A 108 -12.25 6.47 5.49
CA CYS A 108 -11.85 6.39 6.89
C CYS A 108 -12.77 5.39 7.59
N GLU A 109 -12.36 4.14 7.68
CA GLU A 109 -13.19 3.06 8.21
C GLU A 109 -12.33 1.91 8.74
N ASP A 110 -12.88 1.14 9.67
CA ASP A 110 -12.28 -0.12 10.10
C ASP A 110 -12.44 -1.17 9.00
N ILE A 111 -11.34 -1.83 8.66
CA ILE A 111 -11.31 -2.90 7.66
C ILE A 111 -12.34 -4.01 7.96
N PHE A 112 -12.65 -4.26 9.23
CA PHE A 112 -13.61 -5.29 9.64
C PHE A 112 -15.06 -4.96 9.27
N ASN A 113 -15.37 -3.70 8.94
CA ASN A 113 -16.69 -3.26 8.48
C ASN A 113 -16.88 -3.38 6.97
N LEU A 114 -15.80 -3.62 6.20
CA LEU A 114 -15.90 -3.75 4.76
C LEU A 114 -16.57 -5.06 4.34
N SER A 115 -17.29 -5.02 3.22
CA SER A 115 -17.93 -6.19 2.63
C SER A 115 -16.92 -7.16 2.05
N GLU A 116 -17.25 -8.45 2.07
CA GLU A 116 -16.45 -9.49 1.42
C GLU A 116 -16.45 -9.32 -0.11
N ASN A 117 -15.41 -9.82 -0.76
CA ASN A 117 -15.29 -9.84 -2.22
C ASN A 117 -15.54 -8.46 -2.88
N SER A 118 -15.04 -7.37 -2.26
CA SER A 118 -15.34 -6.00 -2.70
C SER A 118 -14.36 -5.49 -3.74
N TYR A 119 -13.09 -5.93 -3.69
CA TYR A 119 -12.02 -5.46 -4.56
C TYR A 119 -11.27 -6.63 -5.21
N ASP A 120 -10.77 -6.44 -6.43
CA ASP A 120 -10.00 -7.49 -7.12
C ASP A 120 -8.63 -7.69 -6.52
N LEU A 121 -8.00 -6.59 -6.11
CA LEU A 121 -6.68 -6.53 -5.48
C LEU A 121 -6.76 -5.73 -4.19
N VAL A 122 -6.26 -6.32 -3.10
CA VAL A 122 -6.08 -5.64 -1.81
C VAL A 122 -4.58 -5.57 -1.53
N ILE A 123 -4.07 -4.38 -1.26
CA ILE A 123 -2.67 -4.14 -0.87
C ILE A 123 -2.64 -3.70 0.58
N CYS A 124 -1.65 -4.15 1.33
CA CYS A 124 -1.33 -3.66 2.65
C CYS A 124 0.19 -3.51 2.76
N SER A 125 0.64 -2.27 2.87
CA SER A 125 2.06 -1.92 2.86
C SER A 125 2.48 -1.28 4.17
N HIS A 126 3.49 -1.87 4.83
CA HIS A 126 4.10 -1.34 6.07
C HIS A 126 3.06 -0.98 7.14
N THR A 127 2.15 -1.94 7.42
CA THR A 127 1.05 -1.80 8.40
C THR A 127 1.02 -2.97 9.37
N ILE A 128 1.22 -4.21 8.87
CA ILE A 128 1.04 -5.41 9.70
C ILE A 128 2.05 -5.49 10.85
N GLU A 129 3.23 -4.92 10.71
CA GLU A 129 4.25 -4.85 11.74
C GLU A 129 3.86 -4.01 12.97
N HIS A 130 2.86 -3.15 12.82
CA HIS A 130 2.33 -2.32 13.91
C HIS A 130 1.14 -2.96 14.64
N LEU A 131 0.63 -4.10 14.18
CA LEU A 131 -0.57 -4.71 14.74
C LEU A 131 -0.24 -5.74 15.83
N PRO A 132 -1.01 -5.80 16.92
CA PRO A 132 -0.80 -6.79 17.98
C PRO A 132 -1.06 -8.22 17.48
N GLU A 133 -2.03 -8.42 16.60
CA GLU A 133 -2.41 -9.69 16.00
C GLU A 133 -2.57 -9.53 14.49
N ILE A 134 -1.70 -10.18 13.72
CA ILE A 134 -1.68 -10.02 12.26
C ILE A 134 -2.58 -11.03 11.55
N GLU A 135 -2.77 -12.23 12.12
CA GLU A 135 -3.52 -13.31 11.48
C GLU A 135 -5.00 -12.94 11.23
N PRO A 136 -5.76 -12.39 12.21
CA PRO A 136 -7.13 -11.95 11.97
C PRO A 136 -7.21 -10.81 10.94
N PHE A 137 -6.24 -9.90 10.97
CA PHE A 137 -6.19 -8.79 10.03
C PHE A 137 -5.91 -9.28 8.61
N ILE A 138 -4.95 -10.19 8.41
CA ILE A 138 -4.66 -10.79 7.10
C ILE A 138 -5.87 -11.58 6.59
N ALA A 139 -6.54 -12.36 7.45
CA ALA A 139 -7.77 -13.07 7.07
C ALA A 139 -8.86 -12.08 6.60
N GLN A 140 -8.91 -10.89 7.17
CA GLN A 140 -9.84 -9.85 6.75
C GLN A 140 -9.46 -9.25 5.39
N LEU A 141 -8.18 -9.01 5.11
CA LEU A 141 -7.71 -8.61 3.78
C LEU A 141 -8.12 -9.64 2.72
N GLU A 142 -7.93 -10.93 3.04
CA GLU A 142 -8.30 -12.04 2.16
C GLU A 142 -9.82 -12.13 1.93
N ARG A 143 -10.63 -11.87 2.95
CA ARG A 143 -12.09 -11.85 2.83
C ARG A 143 -12.59 -10.75 1.89
N ILE A 144 -11.92 -9.59 1.91
CA ILE A 144 -12.28 -8.44 1.07
C ILE A 144 -11.85 -8.63 -0.39
N ALA A 145 -10.74 -9.33 -0.60
CA ALA A 145 -10.17 -9.55 -1.92
C ALA A 145 -10.97 -10.59 -2.72
N ARG A 146 -11.16 -10.33 -4.02
CA ARG A 146 -11.71 -11.31 -4.97
C ARG A 146 -10.65 -12.17 -5.60
N ARG A 147 -9.43 -11.67 -5.77
CA ARG A 147 -8.40 -12.32 -6.59
C ARG A 147 -7.01 -12.30 -5.96
N TYR A 148 -6.58 -11.17 -5.42
CA TYR A 148 -5.21 -11.02 -4.96
C TYR A 148 -5.12 -10.23 -3.67
N VAL A 149 -4.25 -10.69 -2.77
CA VAL A 149 -3.77 -9.89 -1.64
C VAL A 149 -2.27 -9.72 -1.78
N VAL A 150 -1.78 -8.50 -1.65
CA VAL A 150 -0.36 -8.16 -1.63
C VAL A 150 -0.01 -7.58 -0.27
N LEU A 151 0.99 -8.18 0.38
CA LEU A 151 1.58 -7.69 1.62
C LEU A 151 2.98 -7.18 1.33
N ALA A 152 3.33 -6.01 1.86
CA ALA A 152 4.69 -5.50 1.88
C ALA A 152 5.05 -5.07 3.30
N CYS A 153 6.17 -5.54 3.82
CA CYS A 153 6.59 -5.26 5.19
C CYS A 153 8.10 -5.43 5.38
N PRO A 154 8.67 -4.87 6.47
CA PRO A 154 10.01 -5.20 6.90
C PRO A 154 10.13 -6.70 7.24
N ILE A 155 11.27 -7.30 6.87
CA ILE A 155 11.55 -8.71 7.14
C ILE A 155 12.71 -8.86 8.10
N ASN A 156 12.56 -9.71 9.12
CA ASN A 156 13.59 -10.06 10.09
C ASN A 156 14.22 -8.84 10.76
N GLU A 157 13.44 -7.83 11.10
CA GLU A 157 13.95 -6.67 11.82
C GLU A 157 14.62 -7.08 13.12
N ARG A 158 15.71 -6.38 13.45
CA ARG A 158 16.41 -6.61 14.73
C ARG A 158 15.63 -5.94 15.87
N SER A 159 15.51 -6.64 16.99
CA SER A 159 14.92 -6.06 18.20
C SER A 159 15.94 -5.12 18.90
N PRO A 160 15.52 -3.94 19.44
CA PRO A 160 14.17 -3.43 19.38
C PRO A 160 13.80 -2.99 17.95
N ALA A 161 12.57 -3.31 17.54
CA ALA A 161 12.03 -2.87 16.28
C ALA A 161 11.89 -1.33 16.28
N SER A 162 12.11 -0.71 15.12
CA SER A 162 12.07 0.74 14.98
C SER A 162 10.65 1.27 14.78
N ASP A 163 10.46 2.55 15.07
CA ASP A 163 9.28 3.34 14.67
C ASP A 163 7.91 2.72 15.03
N GLY A 164 7.78 2.09 16.20
CA GLY A 164 6.53 1.53 16.69
C GLY A 164 6.21 0.14 16.13
N HIS A 165 7.13 -0.53 15.47
CA HIS A 165 6.98 -1.91 15.08
C HIS A 165 6.95 -2.82 16.32
N ILE A 166 5.88 -3.59 16.47
CA ILE A 166 5.67 -4.51 17.60
C ILE A 166 5.73 -5.98 17.17
N GLN A 167 5.76 -6.22 15.84
CA GLN A 167 5.88 -7.55 15.26
C GLN A 167 7.19 -7.67 14.47
N ILE A 168 7.84 -8.82 14.60
CA ILE A 168 8.92 -9.22 13.70
C ILE A 168 8.32 -10.18 12.69
N ILE A 169 8.31 -9.79 11.43
CA ILE A 169 7.78 -10.60 10.35
C ILE A 169 8.92 -11.41 9.73
N SER A 170 8.78 -12.74 9.71
CA SER A 170 9.72 -13.62 9.03
C SER A 170 9.14 -14.14 7.72
N PRO A 171 9.98 -14.56 6.76
CA PRO A 171 9.53 -15.24 5.54
C PRO A 171 8.66 -16.45 5.83
N GLU A 172 9.08 -17.29 6.79
CA GLU A 172 8.37 -18.51 7.17
C GLU A 172 6.97 -18.20 7.73
N ARG A 173 6.82 -17.07 8.44
CA ARG A 173 5.51 -16.66 8.94
C ARG A 173 4.57 -16.31 7.79
N LEU A 174 5.05 -15.58 6.78
CA LEU A 174 4.27 -15.26 5.59
C LEU A 174 3.93 -16.51 4.77
N GLU A 175 4.89 -17.43 4.60
CA GLU A 175 4.67 -18.71 3.91
C GLU A 175 3.61 -19.57 4.63
N ASN A 176 3.64 -19.63 5.96
CA ASN A 176 2.66 -20.35 6.77
C ASN A 176 1.24 -19.74 6.65
N LEU A 177 1.13 -18.45 6.38
CA LEU A 177 -0.12 -17.76 6.06
C LEU A 177 -0.55 -17.92 4.59
N GLY A 178 0.23 -18.64 3.80
CA GLY A 178 -0.09 -18.97 2.41
C GLY A 178 0.53 -18.02 1.38
N TYR A 179 1.34 -17.05 1.78
CA TYR A 179 2.04 -16.11 0.91
C TYR A 179 3.37 -16.71 0.42
N LYS A 180 3.28 -17.66 -0.51
CA LYS A 180 4.44 -18.44 -1.00
C LYS A 180 5.22 -17.75 -2.11
N ASP A 181 4.58 -16.85 -2.86
CA ASP A 181 5.25 -15.99 -3.84
C ASP A 181 5.73 -14.72 -3.15
N LEU A 182 6.92 -14.80 -2.58
CA LEU A 182 7.58 -13.79 -1.76
C LEU A 182 8.90 -13.37 -2.41
N GLU A 183 9.11 -12.09 -2.53
CA GLU A 183 10.39 -11.49 -2.93
C GLU A 183 10.96 -10.69 -1.75
N ILE A 184 12.21 -10.99 -1.38
CA ILE A 184 12.92 -10.29 -0.31
C ILE A 184 14.03 -9.48 -0.95
N TYR A 185 14.16 -8.23 -0.58
CA TYR A 185 15.16 -7.32 -1.10
C TYR A 185 15.71 -6.38 -0.01
N ASN A 186 16.89 -5.83 -0.26
CA ASN A 186 17.45 -4.80 0.61
C ASN A 186 16.85 -3.45 0.22
N SER A 187 16.18 -2.81 1.16
CA SER A 187 15.61 -1.48 0.96
C SER A 187 16.60 -0.43 1.45
N PHE A 188 17.06 0.44 0.55
CA PHE A 188 17.88 1.59 0.91
C PHE A 188 17.07 2.72 1.56
N HIS A 189 15.74 2.63 1.48
CA HIS A 189 14.80 3.61 2.04
C HIS A 189 14.32 3.24 3.44
N PHE A 190 14.60 2.01 3.86
CA PHE A 190 14.27 1.49 5.18
C PHE A 190 15.57 1.13 5.92
N HIS A 191 16.31 2.12 6.40
CA HIS A 191 17.54 1.98 7.19
C HIS A 191 18.50 0.86 6.73
N ASN A 192 18.62 0.64 5.42
CA ASN A 192 19.32 -0.50 4.82
C ASN A 192 18.81 -1.87 5.30
N GLY A 193 17.53 -1.94 5.70
CA GLY A 193 16.87 -3.15 6.15
C GLY A 193 16.38 -4.03 5.00
N GLN A 194 15.93 -5.23 5.34
CA GLN A 194 15.26 -6.12 4.41
C GLN A 194 13.77 -5.83 4.39
N CYS A 195 13.20 -5.73 3.19
CA CYS A 195 11.77 -5.71 2.97
C CYS A 195 11.34 -6.94 2.18
N GLY A 196 10.11 -7.37 2.39
CA GLY A 196 9.47 -8.42 1.62
C GLY A 196 8.20 -7.91 0.97
N ILE A 197 7.94 -8.36 -0.25
CA ILE A 197 6.66 -8.19 -0.92
C ILE A 197 6.17 -9.58 -1.29
N ALA A 198 4.96 -9.92 -0.86
CA ALA A 198 4.36 -11.22 -1.11
C ALA A 198 2.96 -11.07 -1.71
N ILE A 199 2.57 -12.02 -2.58
CA ILE A 199 1.25 -12.07 -3.17
C ILE A 199 0.60 -13.43 -2.92
N LYS A 200 -0.69 -13.40 -2.65
CA LYS A 200 -1.54 -14.59 -2.53
C LYS A 200 -2.71 -14.46 -3.49
N ASN A 201 -2.96 -15.54 -4.24
CA ASN A 201 -4.19 -15.71 -5.03
C ASN A 201 -5.30 -16.21 -4.10
N ILE A 202 -6.48 -15.58 -4.17
CA ILE A 202 -7.66 -15.91 -3.37
C ILE A 202 -8.56 -16.85 -4.16
#